data_a98c28c1143fb2a0f767934a16d47d43
#
_entry.id   a98c28c1143fb2a0f767934a16d47d43
#
_cell.length_a   1.000
_cell.length_b   1.000
_cell.length_c   1.000
_cell.angle_alpha   90.00
_cell.angle_beta   90.00
_cell.angle_gamma   90.00
#
_symmetry.space_group_name_H-M   'P 1'
#
loop_
_entity.id
_entity.type
_entity.pdbx_description
1 polymer ?
#
loop_
_entity_poly.entity_id
_entity_poly.type
_entity_poly.pdbx_seq_one_letter_code
_entity_poly.pdbx_strand_id
1 'polypeptide(L)'
;GRAVCLFHSPPYGSRLDRAALDGRSVDHAPLDVHVGSIAIRRFIETRQPAVSLHGHIHESARLTGAFRERIGRTWCLSAAHDGPGLALVSFDPDAPAAATRELL
;
A
#
# COMPACT_ATOMS: atom_id res chain seq x y z
N GLY A 1 6.46 -11.72 13.85
CA GLY A 1 6.05 -12.95 13.21
C GLY A 1 6.69 -13.16 11.86
N ARG A 2 6.42 -14.32 11.30
CA ARG A 2 6.95 -14.71 9.99
C ARG A 2 5.85 -14.81 8.93
N ALA A 3 4.65 -14.32 9.24
CA ALA A 3 3.51 -14.43 8.34
C ALA A 3 3.65 -13.46 7.16
N VAL A 4 3.21 -13.92 5.99
CA VAL A 4 2.96 -13.08 4.82
C VAL A 4 1.45 -13.02 4.64
N CYS A 5 0.90 -11.82 4.69
CA CYS A 5 -0.55 -11.61 4.60
C CYS A 5 -0.91 -10.95 3.27
N LEU A 6 -2.02 -11.38 2.68
CA LEU A 6 -2.57 -10.78 1.47
C LEU A 6 -3.83 -10.02 1.79
N PHE A 7 -3.90 -8.77 1.35
CA PHE A 7 -5.09 -7.93 1.47
C PHE A 7 -5.38 -7.27 0.13
N HIS A 8 -6.67 -7.09 -0.17
CA HIS A 8 -7.05 -6.31 -1.34
C HIS A 8 -6.68 -4.84 -1.15
N SER A 9 -7.11 -4.24 -0.04
CA SER A 9 -6.89 -2.82 0.25
C SER A 9 -5.58 -2.59 1.00
N PRO A 10 -4.95 -1.42 0.79
CA PRO A 10 -3.78 -1.02 1.58
C PRO A 10 -4.20 -0.49 2.96
N PRO A 11 -3.23 -0.34 3.89
CA PRO A 11 -3.52 0.26 5.19
C PRO A 11 -3.76 1.77 5.05
N TYR A 12 -4.69 2.28 5.87
CA TYR A 12 -5.04 3.70 5.89
C TYR A 12 -3.85 4.56 6.30
N GLY A 13 -3.72 5.74 5.68
CA GLY A 13 -2.70 6.72 6.04
C GLY A 13 -1.29 6.33 5.63
N SER A 14 -1.15 5.43 4.66
CA SER A 14 0.15 4.99 4.14
C SER A 14 0.46 5.66 2.80
N ARG A 15 1.65 5.42 2.26
CA ARG A 15 1.97 5.81 0.89
C ARG A 15 1.31 4.89 -0.14
N LEU A 16 0.69 3.82 0.29
CA LEU A 16 0.06 2.82 -0.57
C LEU A 16 -1.44 3.09 -0.79
N ASP A 17 -2.06 3.97 0.00
CA ASP A 17 -3.49 4.25 -0.07
C ASP A 17 -3.83 5.63 -0.62
N ARG A 18 -2.88 6.33 -1.21
CA ARG A 18 -3.06 7.69 -1.74
C ARG A 18 -3.87 7.66 -3.03
N ALA A 19 -5.04 8.29 -3.00
CA ALA A 19 -5.90 8.45 -4.17
C ALA A 19 -5.82 9.87 -4.73
N ALA A 20 -6.18 10.04 -6.00
CA ALA A 20 -6.13 11.33 -6.71
C ALA A 20 -7.35 12.18 -6.37
N LEU A 21 -7.49 12.55 -5.09
CA LEU A 21 -8.62 13.32 -4.57
C LEU A 21 -8.21 14.72 -4.10
N ASP A 22 -6.99 15.15 -4.40
CA ASP A 22 -6.46 16.44 -3.96
C ASP A 22 -7.35 17.59 -4.41
N GLY A 23 -7.69 18.49 -3.49
CA GLY A 23 -8.52 19.65 -3.77
C GLY A 23 -10.00 19.34 -3.97
N ARG A 24 -10.43 18.08 -3.87
CA ARG A 24 -11.84 17.71 -3.97
C ARG A 24 -12.54 17.83 -2.64
N SER A 25 -13.83 18.19 -2.70
CA SER A 25 -14.65 18.32 -1.50
C SER A 25 -16.07 17.87 -1.79
N VAL A 26 -16.80 17.50 -0.72
CA VAL A 26 -18.22 17.19 -0.73
C VAL A 26 -18.88 18.01 0.36
N ASP A 27 -19.93 18.79 0.01
CA ASP A 27 -20.61 19.69 0.94
C ASP A 27 -19.65 20.61 1.69
N HIS A 28 -18.65 21.16 0.97
CA HIS A 28 -17.60 22.04 1.49
C HIS A 28 -16.60 21.38 2.45
N ALA A 29 -16.71 20.06 2.66
CA ALA A 29 -15.73 19.31 3.44
C ALA A 29 -14.69 18.67 2.50
N PRO A 30 -13.37 18.89 2.72
CA PRO A 30 -12.34 18.26 1.91
C PRO A 30 -12.42 16.73 1.99
N LEU A 31 -12.23 16.05 0.85
CA LEU A 31 -12.14 14.60 0.83
C LEU A 31 -10.76 14.17 1.33
N ASP A 32 -10.75 13.11 2.16
CA ASP A 32 -9.50 12.48 2.57
C ASP A 32 -8.86 11.82 1.34
N VAL A 33 -7.59 12.12 1.09
CA VAL A 33 -6.82 11.52 -0.01
C VAL A 33 -6.35 10.11 0.32
N HIS A 34 -6.41 9.72 1.59
CA HIS A 34 -6.10 8.37 2.04
C HIS A 34 -7.38 7.54 2.08
N VAL A 35 -7.44 6.50 1.26
CA VAL A 35 -8.67 5.70 1.06
C VAL A 35 -8.49 4.23 1.45
N GLY A 36 -7.41 3.92 2.15
CA GLY A 36 -7.13 2.57 2.63
C GLY A 36 -7.98 2.17 3.83
N SER A 37 -7.72 0.99 4.36
CA SER A 37 -8.48 0.38 5.44
C SER A 37 -7.86 0.70 6.80
N ILE A 38 -8.63 1.32 7.67
CA ILE A 38 -8.25 1.54 9.07
C ILE A 38 -8.10 0.21 9.81
N ALA A 39 -8.97 -0.76 9.54
CA ALA A 39 -8.92 -2.07 10.17
C ALA A 39 -7.65 -2.84 9.79
N ILE A 40 -7.25 -2.77 8.51
CA ILE A 40 -6.00 -3.40 8.04
C ILE A 40 -4.80 -2.72 8.70
N ARG A 41 -4.80 -1.39 8.79
CA ARG A 41 -3.72 -0.68 9.48
C ARG A 41 -3.59 -1.12 10.93
N ARG A 42 -4.70 -1.21 11.65
CA ARG A 42 -4.70 -1.66 13.05
C ARG A 42 -4.23 -3.10 13.19
N PHE A 43 -4.63 -3.97 12.26
CA PHE A 43 -4.16 -5.34 12.25
C PHE A 43 -2.64 -5.41 12.10
N ILE A 44 -2.08 -4.67 11.14
CA ILE A 44 -0.64 -4.63 10.90
C ILE A 44 0.10 -4.09 12.13
N GLU A 45 -0.37 -2.99 12.71
CA GLU A 45 0.25 -2.39 13.89
C GLU A 45 0.24 -3.34 15.10
N THR A 46 -0.83 -4.10 15.26
CA THR A 46 -1.02 -4.99 16.41
C THR A 46 -0.30 -6.32 16.22
N ARG A 47 -0.40 -6.92 15.04
CA ARG A 47 0.08 -8.28 14.79
C ARG A 47 1.48 -8.33 14.18
N GLN A 48 1.90 -7.28 13.52
CA GLN A 48 3.24 -7.14 12.93
C GLN A 48 3.67 -8.37 12.13
N PRO A 49 2.93 -8.75 11.06
CA PRO A 49 3.40 -9.80 10.15
C PRO A 49 4.73 -9.38 9.51
N ALA A 50 5.49 -10.31 8.97
CA ALA A 50 6.74 -9.99 8.31
C ALA A 50 6.50 -9.13 7.07
N VAL A 51 5.51 -9.50 6.26
CA VAL A 51 5.15 -8.82 5.02
C VAL A 51 3.63 -8.78 4.88
N SER A 52 3.11 -7.68 4.38
CA SER A 52 1.72 -7.58 3.92
C SER A 52 1.71 -7.13 2.47
N LEU A 53 0.88 -7.78 1.65
CA LEU A 53 0.76 -7.51 0.23
C LEU A 53 -0.59 -6.85 -0.03
N HIS A 54 -0.58 -5.79 -0.84
CA HIS A 54 -1.73 -4.92 -1.08
C HIS A 54 -1.87 -4.59 -2.57
N GLY A 55 -3.03 -4.07 -2.93
CA GLY A 55 -3.32 -3.56 -4.26
C GLY A 55 -4.38 -2.47 -4.19
N HIS A 56 -5.34 -2.51 -5.08
CA HIS A 56 -6.58 -1.72 -5.11
C HIS A 56 -6.41 -0.24 -5.48
N ILE A 57 -5.56 0.52 -4.83
CA ILE A 57 -5.41 1.96 -5.10
C ILE A 57 -4.39 2.13 -6.22
N HIS A 58 -4.86 2.10 -7.45
CA HIS A 58 -4.03 1.99 -8.66
C HIS A 58 -3.08 3.17 -8.83
N GLU A 59 -3.46 4.37 -8.43
CA GLU A 59 -2.69 5.60 -8.61
C GLU A 59 -1.67 5.88 -7.50
N SER A 60 -1.64 5.10 -6.41
CA SER A 60 -0.84 5.43 -5.24
C SER A 60 0.66 5.51 -5.54
N ALA A 61 1.20 4.56 -6.31
CA ALA A 61 2.62 4.55 -6.65
C ALA A 61 3.02 5.75 -7.50
N ARG A 62 2.15 6.18 -8.42
CA ARG A 62 2.38 7.39 -9.24
C ARG A 62 2.38 8.64 -8.37
N LEU A 63 1.43 8.75 -7.43
CA LEU A 63 1.26 9.94 -6.60
C LEU A 63 2.37 10.08 -5.55
N THR A 64 2.80 8.97 -4.95
CA THR A 64 3.78 9.00 -3.85
C THR A 64 5.19 8.64 -4.27
N GLY A 65 5.36 8.00 -5.43
CA GLY A 65 6.66 7.45 -5.86
C GLY A 65 7.08 6.21 -5.08
N ALA A 66 6.16 5.60 -4.31
CA ALA A 66 6.48 4.47 -3.45
C ALA A 66 5.53 3.30 -3.67
N PHE A 67 6.07 2.08 -3.69
CA PHE A 67 5.28 0.85 -3.69
C PHE A 67 5.45 0.06 -2.39
N ARG A 68 6.29 0.53 -1.48
CA ARG A 68 6.55 -0.12 -0.21
C ARG A 68 6.56 0.89 0.92
N GLU A 69 6.18 0.42 2.10
CA GLU A 69 6.22 1.22 3.32
C GLU A 69 6.40 0.29 4.51
N ARG A 70 7.13 0.75 5.51
CA ARG A 70 7.32 0.01 6.73
C ARG A 70 6.38 0.55 7.82
N ILE A 71 5.60 -0.34 8.43
CA ILE A 71 4.77 -0.03 9.58
C ILE A 71 5.27 -0.90 10.74
N GLY A 72 5.97 -0.26 11.69
CA GLY A 72 6.66 -1.02 12.74
C GLY A 72 7.72 -1.93 12.12
N ARG A 73 7.58 -3.25 12.28
CA ARG A 73 8.46 -4.25 11.67
C ARG A 73 7.91 -4.82 10.36
N THR A 74 6.67 -4.50 10.01
CA THR A 74 6.01 -5.04 8.81
C THR A 74 6.41 -4.25 7.58
N TRP A 75 6.84 -4.95 6.54
CA TRP A 75 6.99 -4.39 5.20
C TRP A 75 5.70 -4.56 4.42
N CYS A 76 5.09 -3.43 4.05
CA CYS A 76 3.87 -3.39 3.26
C CYS A 76 4.25 -3.11 1.80
N LEU A 77 3.83 -3.98 0.89
CA LEU A 77 4.19 -3.90 -0.53
C LEU A 77 2.90 -3.81 -1.37
N SER A 78 2.90 -2.97 -2.39
CA SER A 78 1.77 -2.84 -3.30
C SER A 78 2.19 -3.05 -4.74
N ALA A 79 1.43 -3.88 -5.48
CA ALA A 79 1.55 -4.06 -6.91
C ALA A 79 0.48 -3.27 -7.68
N ALA A 80 -0.20 -2.34 -7.05
CA ALA A 80 -1.18 -1.49 -7.71
C ALA A 80 -0.51 -0.60 -8.76
N HIS A 81 -1.17 -0.45 -9.91
CA HIS A 81 -0.63 0.28 -11.05
C HIS A 81 -1.78 0.85 -11.87
N ASP A 82 -1.67 2.11 -12.29
CA ASP A 82 -2.72 2.79 -13.04
C ASP A 82 -2.37 3.03 -14.52
N GLY A 83 -1.24 2.55 -14.97
CA GLY A 83 -0.83 2.62 -16.37
C GLY A 83 -1.12 1.33 -17.13
N PRO A 84 -0.74 1.26 -18.42
CA PRO A 84 -0.86 0.02 -19.18
C PRO A 84 0.12 -1.04 -18.67
N GLY A 85 -0.22 -2.29 -18.90
CA GLY A 85 0.60 -3.42 -18.48
C GLY A 85 0.35 -3.84 -17.05
N LEU A 86 1.31 -4.55 -16.50
CA LEU A 86 1.22 -5.18 -15.18
C LEU A 86 2.43 -4.78 -14.33
N ALA A 87 2.21 -4.46 -13.08
CA ALA A 87 3.28 -4.29 -12.11
C ALA A 87 3.56 -5.62 -11.42
N LEU A 88 4.83 -6.00 -11.39
CA LEU A 88 5.27 -7.21 -10.69
C LEU A 88 6.15 -6.81 -9.52
N VAL A 89 5.73 -7.18 -8.32
CA VAL A 89 6.52 -7.00 -7.09
C VAL A 89 7.14 -8.34 -6.72
N SER A 90 8.44 -8.33 -6.54
CA SER A 90 9.21 -9.52 -6.15
C SER A 90 9.94 -9.25 -4.84
N PHE A 91 9.94 -10.22 -3.95
CA PHE A 91 10.61 -10.07 -2.66
C PHE A 91 11.07 -11.42 -2.12
N ASP A 92 12.11 -11.37 -1.30
CA ASP A 92 12.54 -12.49 -0.49
C ASP A 92 11.89 -12.33 0.90
N PRO A 93 11.12 -13.32 1.39
CA PRO A 93 10.51 -13.25 2.71
C PRO A 93 11.49 -13.02 3.86
N ASP A 94 12.74 -13.41 3.68
CA ASP A 94 13.81 -13.20 4.68
C ASP A 94 14.49 -11.83 4.54
N ALA A 95 14.26 -11.12 3.44
CA ALA A 95 14.82 -9.80 3.17
C ALA A 95 13.82 -8.89 2.45
N PRO A 96 12.64 -8.63 3.03
CA PRO A 96 11.58 -7.90 2.31
C PRO A 96 11.92 -6.43 2.03
N ALA A 97 12.89 -5.86 2.74
CA ALA A 97 13.35 -4.50 2.48
C ALA A 97 13.96 -4.36 1.08
N ALA A 98 14.46 -5.44 0.51
CA ALA A 98 15.06 -5.46 -0.83
C ALA A 98 14.05 -5.76 -1.95
N ALA A 99 12.76 -5.65 -1.68
CA ALA A 99 11.71 -5.87 -2.67
C ALA A 99 11.90 -4.96 -3.89
N THR A 100 11.57 -5.51 -5.06
CA THR A 100 11.63 -4.79 -6.33
C THR A 100 10.27 -4.75 -6.99
N ARG A 101 10.07 -3.74 -7.84
CA ARG A 101 8.87 -3.59 -8.65
C ARG A 101 9.28 -3.30 -10.08
N GLU A 102 8.68 -4.04 -11.01
CA GLU A 102 8.91 -3.81 -12.44
C GLU A 102 7.57 -3.78 -13.18
N LEU A 103 7.54 -3.03 -14.28
CA LEU A 103 6.38 -2.96 -15.16
C LEU A 103 6.61 -3.87 -16.37
N LEU A 104 5.66 -4.73 -16.62
CA LEU A 104 5.72 -5.70 -17.72
C LEU A 104 4.93 -5.24 -18.92
#